data_a3ec02c5fdd5c769af3fc5d69d1c8ea4
#
_entry.id   a3ec02c5fdd5c769af3fc5d69d1c8ea4
#
_cell.length_a   1.000
_cell.length_b   1.000
_cell.length_c   1.000
_cell.angle_alpha   90.00
_cell.angle_beta   90.00
_cell.angle_gamma   90.00
#
_symmetry.space_group_name_H-M   'P 1'
#
loop_
_entity.id
_entity.type
_entity.pdbx_description
1 polymer ?
#
loop_
_entity_poly.entity_id
_entity_poly.type
_entity_poly.pdbx_seq_one_letter_code
_entity_poly.pdbx_strand_id
1 'polypeptide(L)'
;MKNFKQLGIATAVAAVSASYVGMAQAQAMYPSSNLGDVAIVPYYTVQGDFTTGIHIINTSDFTEVVKVRLRRASDSMDALDINLIMSPKDEWVGNIDDSTGTIQITTDDLTCTAPLEPYYSNGTYPMPALYSAGAEEGYVEIIAMGSISATSAIGVASKHTSAG
;
A
#
# COMPACT_ATOMS: atom_id res chain seq x y z
N MET A 1 21.26 -54.33 -33.70
CA MET A 1 21.08 -52.92 -33.33
C MET A 1 19.79 -52.85 -32.54
N LYS A 2 19.88 -52.54 -31.22
CA LYS A 2 18.76 -52.60 -30.29
C LYS A 2 18.03 -51.22 -30.30
N ASN A 3 16.75 -51.21 -30.68
CA ASN A 3 15.89 -50.02 -30.64
C ASN A 3 15.68 -49.62 -29.16
N PHE A 4 16.29 -48.56 -28.74
CA PHE A 4 15.99 -47.93 -27.46
C PHE A 4 14.56 -47.36 -27.52
N LYS A 5 13.69 -47.83 -26.63
CA LYS A 5 12.32 -47.39 -26.53
C LYS A 5 12.31 -45.95 -26.00
N GLN A 6 12.14 -44.98 -26.89
CA GLN A 6 11.99 -43.54 -26.55
C GLN A 6 10.72 -43.20 -25.74
N LEU A 7 9.86 -44.20 -25.47
CA LEU A 7 8.60 -44.00 -24.75
C LEU A 7 8.76 -43.66 -23.27
N GLY A 8 9.86 -44.10 -22.62
CA GLY A 8 10.05 -43.92 -21.19
C GLY A 8 10.44 -42.50 -20.77
N ILE A 9 11.15 -41.78 -21.64
CA ILE A 9 11.63 -40.43 -21.34
C ILE A 9 10.50 -39.38 -21.54
N ALA A 10 9.70 -39.56 -22.56
CA ALA A 10 8.56 -38.66 -22.82
C ALA A 10 7.48 -38.69 -21.72
N THR A 11 7.23 -39.91 -21.17
CA THR A 11 6.27 -40.10 -20.07
C THR A 11 6.77 -39.51 -18.75
N ALA A 12 8.07 -39.58 -18.48
CA ALA A 12 8.68 -39.03 -17.27
C ALA A 12 8.67 -37.50 -17.29
N VAL A 13 8.92 -36.86 -18.46
CA VAL A 13 8.88 -35.40 -18.61
C VAL A 13 7.45 -34.88 -18.50
N ALA A 14 6.47 -35.59 -19.06
CA ALA A 14 5.06 -35.22 -18.95
C ALA A 14 4.54 -35.32 -17.50
N ALA A 15 4.97 -36.32 -16.73
CA ALA A 15 4.60 -36.48 -15.32
C ALA A 15 5.20 -35.39 -14.42
N VAL A 16 6.43 -34.95 -14.69
CA VAL A 16 7.09 -33.88 -13.95
C VAL A 16 6.44 -32.53 -14.28
N SER A 17 6.11 -32.25 -15.53
CA SER A 17 5.46 -31.00 -15.91
C SER A 17 4.02 -30.91 -15.37
N ALA A 18 3.29 -32.02 -15.28
CA ALA A 18 1.96 -32.04 -14.69
C ALA A 18 1.96 -31.80 -13.17
N SER A 19 3.01 -32.25 -12.46
CA SER A 19 3.14 -32.01 -11.01
C SER A 19 3.57 -30.57 -10.68
N TYR A 20 4.32 -29.92 -11.58
CA TYR A 20 4.71 -28.51 -11.40
C TYR A 20 3.58 -27.53 -11.76
N VAL A 21 2.70 -27.87 -12.68
CA VAL A 21 1.53 -27.05 -13.01
C VAL A 21 0.53 -26.99 -11.84
N GLY A 22 0.47 -28.02 -11.01
CA GLY A 22 -0.37 -28.03 -9.80
C GLY A 22 0.19 -27.22 -8.62
N MET A 23 1.50 -26.90 -8.61
CA MET A 23 2.13 -26.11 -7.55
C MET A 23 2.39 -24.65 -7.93
N ALA A 24 2.21 -24.29 -9.18
CA ALA A 24 2.28 -22.91 -9.66
C ALA A 24 0.90 -22.21 -9.65
N GLN A 25 -0.04 -22.71 -8.88
CA GLN A 25 -1.13 -21.89 -8.41
C GLN A 25 -0.58 -21.04 -7.25
N ALA A 26 0.19 -20.02 -7.59
CA ALA A 26 0.05 -18.77 -6.88
C ALA A 26 -1.42 -18.39 -7.07
N GLN A 27 -2.29 -18.97 -6.26
CA GLN A 27 -3.60 -18.40 -6.07
C GLN A 27 -3.33 -17.02 -5.50
N ALA A 28 -3.31 -16.00 -6.36
CA ALA A 28 -3.79 -14.73 -5.92
C ALA A 28 -5.17 -15.06 -5.33
N MET A 29 -5.24 -15.13 -4.03
CA MET A 29 -6.52 -15.20 -3.32
C MET A 29 -7.18 -13.88 -3.66
N TYR A 30 -7.97 -13.89 -4.74
CA TYR A 30 -8.90 -12.81 -4.98
C TYR A 30 -9.87 -12.89 -3.81
N PRO A 31 -9.87 -11.95 -2.87
CA PRO A 31 -10.92 -11.93 -1.89
C PRO A 31 -12.23 -11.88 -2.65
N SER A 32 -13.23 -12.58 -2.15
CA SER A 32 -14.57 -12.66 -2.75
C SER A 32 -15.25 -11.29 -2.97
N SER A 33 -14.60 -10.23 -2.54
CA SER A 33 -15.01 -8.83 -2.62
C SER A 33 -14.48 -8.07 -3.85
N ASN A 34 -13.65 -8.64 -4.70
CA ASN A 34 -12.90 -7.94 -5.77
C ASN A 34 -12.06 -6.74 -5.30
N LEU A 35 -11.77 -6.66 -4.00
CA LEU A 35 -10.89 -5.67 -3.40
C LEU A 35 -9.50 -6.27 -3.27
N GLY A 36 -8.49 -5.57 -3.72
CA GLY A 36 -7.10 -5.98 -3.56
C GLY A 36 -6.58 -5.61 -2.17
N ASP A 37 -5.66 -6.43 -1.63
CA ASP A 37 -4.96 -6.13 -0.37
C ASP A 37 -3.84 -5.11 -0.55
N VAL A 38 -3.40 -4.88 -1.79
CA VAL A 38 -2.34 -3.95 -2.15
C VAL A 38 -2.70 -3.22 -3.44
N ALA A 39 -2.54 -1.90 -3.44
CA ALA A 39 -2.57 -1.09 -4.63
C ALA A 39 -1.22 -0.40 -4.81
N ILE A 40 -0.77 -0.24 -6.06
CA ILE A 40 0.44 0.49 -6.39
C ILE A 40 0.06 1.68 -7.26
N VAL A 41 0.40 2.89 -6.78
CA VAL A 41 0.42 4.10 -7.58
C VAL A 41 1.81 4.16 -8.23
N PRO A 42 1.93 3.95 -9.53
CA PRO A 42 3.22 3.60 -10.15
C PRO A 42 4.21 4.76 -10.18
N TYR A 43 3.77 5.97 -9.94
CA TYR A 43 4.61 7.16 -10.00
C TYR A 43 4.12 8.27 -9.09
N TYR A 44 5.03 8.88 -8.33
CA TYR A 44 4.89 10.20 -7.74
C TYR A 44 6.14 11.02 -8.01
N THR A 45 6.00 12.34 -8.02
CA THR A 45 7.11 13.28 -8.13
C THR A 45 6.82 14.55 -7.36
N VAL A 46 7.87 15.15 -6.83
CA VAL A 46 7.89 16.50 -6.28
C VAL A 46 8.89 17.39 -7.01
N GLN A 47 9.50 16.88 -8.09
CA GLN A 47 10.47 17.65 -8.89
C GLN A 47 9.78 18.81 -9.63
N GLY A 48 10.46 19.95 -9.73
CA GLY A 48 9.97 21.09 -10.52
C GLY A 48 8.66 21.67 -10.00
N ASP A 49 8.49 21.74 -8.69
CA ASP A 49 7.30 22.27 -8.00
C ASP A 49 6.02 21.44 -8.24
N PHE A 50 6.15 20.19 -8.70
CA PHE A 50 5.00 19.28 -8.79
C PHE A 50 4.58 18.78 -7.41
N THR A 51 3.28 18.57 -7.27
CA THR A 51 2.66 17.93 -6.11
C THR A 51 1.90 16.71 -6.60
N THR A 52 2.01 15.58 -5.91
CA THR A 52 1.25 14.38 -6.21
C THR A 52 0.14 14.19 -5.20
N GLY A 53 -1.13 14.27 -5.65
CA GLY A 53 -2.31 14.01 -4.81
C GLY A 53 -2.61 12.51 -4.74
N ILE A 54 -3.00 12.04 -3.56
CA ILE A 54 -3.50 10.69 -3.30
C ILE A 54 -4.88 10.78 -2.68
N HIS A 55 -5.82 9.98 -3.18
CA HIS A 55 -7.16 9.87 -2.64
C HIS A 55 -7.47 8.39 -2.39
N ILE A 56 -7.81 8.04 -1.15
CA ILE A 56 -8.13 6.68 -0.71
C ILE A 56 -9.54 6.68 -0.14
N ILE A 57 -10.36 5.71 -0.54
CA ILE A 57 -11.74 5.57 -0.06
C ILE A 57 -11.90 4.19 0.56
N ASN A 58 -12.35 4.14 1.81
CA ASN A 58 -12.81 2.92 2.44
C ASN A 58 -14.27 2.65 2.03
N THR A 59 -14.48 1.72 1.11
CA THR A 59 -15.82 1.34 0.64
C THR A 59 -16.49 0.28 1.50
N SER A 60 -15.81 -0.25 2.53
CA SER A 60 -16.32 -1.32 3.41
C SER A 60 -17.22 -0.79 4.54
N ASP A 61 -17.87 -1.70 5.24
CA ASP A 61 -18.62 -1.40 6.47
C ASP A 61 -17.77 -1.62 7.74
N PHE A 62 -16.46 -1.84 7.56
CA PHE A 62 -15.48 -2.02 8.63
C PHE A 62 -14.56 -0.83 8.72
N THR A 63 -13.92 -0.66 9.88
CA THR A 63 -12.77 0.22 9.99
C THR A 63 -11.57 -0.48 9.38
N GLU A 64 -10.95 0.13 8.37
CA GLU A 64 -9.80 -0.42 7.67
C GLU A 64 -8.51 0.24 8.14
N VAL A 65 -7.51 -0.59 8.40
CA VAL A 65 -6.15 -0.10 8.68
C VAL A 65 -5.35 -0.20 7.39
N VAL A 66 -4.88 0.93 6.90
CA VAL A 66 -4.21 1.05 5.61
C VAL A 66 -2.83 1.66 5.82
N LYS A 67 -1.81 1.05 5.25
CA LYS A 67 -0.47 1.64 5.17
C LYS A 67 -0.31 2.36 3.83
N VAL A 68 0.15 3.60 3.89
CA VAL A 68 0.64 4.37 2.75
C VAL A 68 2.15 4.44 2.86
N ARG A 69 2.85 3.93 1.86
CA ARG A 69 4.31 3.81 1.85
C ARG A 69 4.88 4.41 0.57
N LEU A 70 5.76 5.38 0.73
CA LEU A 70 6.51 5.95 -0.37
C LEU A 70 7.80 5.15 -0.58
N ARG A 71 8.07 4.81 -1.84
CA ARG A 71 9.26 4.10 -2.29
C ARG A 71 10.04 4.96 -3.26
N ARG A 72 11.36 5.02 -3.09
CA ARG A 72 12.25 5.76 -4.03
C ARG A 72 12.32 5.05 -5.38
N ALA A 73 12.34 5.83 -6.47
CA ALA A 73 12.47 5.28 -7.83
C ALA A 73 13.80 4.56 -8.06
N SER A 74 14.88 5.05 -7.43
CA SER A 74 16.25 4.60 -7.70
C SER A 74 16.56 3.18 -7.21
N ASP A 75 15.98 2.75 -6.08
CA ASP A 75 16.36 1.51 -5.40
C ASP A 75 15.21 0.82 -4.66
N SER A 76 13.99 1.38 -4.76
CA SER A 76 12.80 0.88 -4.05
C SER A 76 12.93 0.82 -2.53
N MET A 77 13.86 1.58 -1.94
CA MET A 77 13.92 1.70 -0.49
C MET A 77 12.74 2.50 0.06
N ASP A 78 12.34 2.16 1.27
CA ASP A 78 11.33 2.92 2.02
C ASP A 78 11.80 4.35 2.24
N ALA A 79 10.92 5.29 1.98
CA ALA A 79 11.21 6.71 2.16
C ALA A 79 10.35 7.34 3.25
N LEU A 80 9.05 7.05 3.25
CA LEU A 80 8.11 7.53 4.26
C LEU A 80 6.93 6.56 4.37
N ASP A 81 6.59 6.18 5.61
CA ASP A 81 5.45 5.32 5.93
C ASP A 81 4.48 6.05 6.86
N ILE A 82 3.20 6.02 6.53
CA ILE A 82 2.11 6.36 7.46
C ILE A 82 1.06 5.27 7.45
N ASN A 83 0.36 5.10 8.57
CA ASN A 83 -0.81 4.23 8.64
C ASN A 83 -2.05 5.09 8.84
N LEU A 84 -3.11 4.77 8.12
CA LEU A 84 -4.42 5.37 8.22
C LEU A 84 -5.34 4.39 8.92
N ILE A 85 -6.20 4.88 9.81
CA ILE A 85 -7.26 4.10 10.46
C ILE A 85 -8.57 4.71 9.98
N MET A 86 -9.06 4.20 8.86
CA MET A 86 -10.20 4.75 8.14
C MET A 86 -11.50 4.16 8.65
N SER A 87 -12.42 4.98 9.12
CA SER A 87 -13.75 4.54 9.53
C SER A 87 -14.57 3.98 8.34
N PRO A 88 -15.71 3.30 8.57
CA PRO A 88 -16.55 2.82 7.47
C PRO A 88 -16.99 3.96 6.54
N LYS A 89 -16.83 3.78 5.22
CA LYS A 89 -17.19 4.75 4.17
C LYS A 89 -16.42 6.07 4.24
N ASP A 90 -15.29 6.05 4.92
CA ASP A 90 -14.38 7.18 5.07
C ASP A 90 -13.56 7.42 3.80
N GLU A 91 -13.13 8.65 3.60
CA GLU A 91 -12.18 9.02 2.55
C GLU A 91 -11.00 9.77 3.17
N TRP A 92 -9.84 9.58 2.61
CA TRP A 92 -8.63 10.30 2.98
C TRP A 92 -7.98 10.91 1.76
N VAL A 93 -7.58 12.17 1.88
CA VAL A 93 -6.86 12.90 0.84
C VAL A 93 -5.55 13.42 1.40
N GLY A 94 -4.47 13.15 0.69
CA GLY A 94 -3.14 13.66 1.03
C GLY A 94 -2.36 14.09 -0.20
N ASN A 95 -1.38 14.95 0.01
CA ASN A 95 -0.48 15.42 -1.03
C ASN A 95 0.96 15.07 -0.68
N ILE A 96 1.73 14.66 -1.66
CA ILE A 96 3.19 14.53 -1.55
C ILE A 96 3.78 15.78 -2.18
N ASP A 97 4.49 16.56 -1.40
CA ASP A 97 5.09 17.84 -1.82
C ASP A 97 6.47 18.08 -1.17
N ASP A 98 7.17 19.09 -1.62
CA ASP A 98 8.41 19.59 -1.01
C ASP A 98 8.37 21.11 -0.78
N SER A 99 7.18 21.67 -0.64
CA SER A 99 6.91 23.11 -0.52
C SER A 99 7.70 23.79 0.62
N THR A 100 8.12 23.02 1.62
CA THR A 100 8.94 23.51 2.74
C THR A 100 10.45 23.26 2.56
N GLY A 101 10.87 22.70 1.42
CA GLY A 101 12.23 22.20 1.19
C GLY A 101 12.50 20.83 1.83
N THR A 102 11.45 20.16 2.31
CA THR A 102 11.47 18.80 2.81
C THR A 102 10.34 18.03 2.13
N ILE A 103 10.64 16.87 1.56
CA ILE A 103 9.61 15.99 1.01
C ILE A 103 8.72 15.52 2.16
N GLN A 104 7.43 15.62 1.99
CA GLN A 104 6.45 15.36 3.04
C GLN A 104 5.12 14.86 2.45
N ILE A 105 4.31 14.24 3.28
CA ILE A 105 2.89 14.09 3.02
C ILE A 105 2.14 15.15 3.82
N THR A 106 1.27 15.88 3.18
CA THR A 106 0.38 16.87 3.81
C THR A 106 -1.07 16.48 3.63
N THR A 107 -1.88 16.69 4.67
CA THR A 107 -3.33 16.43 4.64
C THR A 107 -4.05 17.35 5.60
N ASP A 108 -5.24 17.80 5.22
CA ASP A 108 -6.19 18.48 6.09
C ASP A 108 -7.26 17.49 6.60
N ASP A 109 -7.15 16.25 6.23
CA ASP A 109 -8.06 15.19 6.64
C ASP A 109 -7.90 14.82 8.11
N LEU A 110 -9.01 14.51 8.77
CA LEU A 110 -9.05 14.16 10.20
C LEU A 110 -8.98 12.65 10.47
N THR A 111 -8.77 11.83 9.44
CA THR A 111 -8.58 10.38 9.60
C THR A 111 -7.48 10.11 10.60
N CYS A 112 -7.74 9.21 11.54
CA CYS A 112 -6.75 8.81 12.52
C CYS A 112 -5.52 8.21 11.83
N THR A 113 -4.34 8.66 12.24
CA THR A 113 -3.07 8.24 11.64
C THR A 113 -2.09 7.71 12.69
N ALA A 114 -1.11 6.94 12.23
CA ALA A 114 0.07 6.55 12.98
C ALA A 114 1.30 6.64 12.06
N PRO A 115 2.43 7.24 12.49
CA PRO A 115 2.68 7.72 13.86
C PRO A 115 1.84 8.94 14.23
N LEU A 116 1.69 9.11 15.55
CA LEU A 116 1.12 10.31 16.15
C LEU A 116 2.24 11.32 16.47
N GLU A 117 1.87 12.54 16.88
CA GLU A 117 2.86 13.48 17.41
C GLU A 117 3.79 12.80 18.44
N PRO A 118 5.07 13.18 18.51
CA PRO A 118 5.70 14.36 17.89
C PRO A 118 6.24 14.11 16.46
N TYR A 119 6.00 12.97 15.87
CA TYR A 119 6.55 12.60 14.55
C TYR A 119 5.91 13.36 13.40
N TYR A 120 4.75 13.96 13.60
CA TYR A 120 4.09 14.85 12.66
C TYR A 120 3.39 15.99 13.40
N SER A 121 3.01 17.03 12.71
CA SER A 121 2.29 18.17 13.27
C SER A 121 1.32 18.74 12.24
N ASN A 122 0.09 19.00 12.67
CA ASN A 122 -0.93 19.66 11.84
C ASN A 122 -1.09 19.01 10.44
N GLY A 123 -1.22 17.69 10.39
CA GLY A 123 -1.40 16.96 9.12
C GLY A 123 -0.18 16.93 8.21
N THR A 124 1.00 17.25 8.72
CA THR A 124 2.26 17.22 7.97
C THR A 124 3.16 16.09 8.45
N TYR A 125 3.53 15.20 7.55
CA TYR A 125 4.40 14.05 7.79
C TYR A 125 5.70 14.24 7.03
N PRO A 126 6.74 14.85 7.63
CA PRO A 126 7.99 15.09 6.94
C PRO A 126 8.76 13.79 6.74
N MET A 127 9.38 13.66 5.57
CA MET A 127 10.28 12.54 5.29
C MET A 127 11.57 12.71 6.12
N PRO A 128 12.01 11.66 6.85
CA PRO A 128 13.26 11.74 7.57
C PRO A 128 14.44 12.01 6.63
N ALA A 129 15.32 12.94 7.01
CA ALA A 129 16.45 13.37 6.17
C ALA A 129 17.36 12.20 5.70
N LEU A 130 17.41 11.11 6.49
CA LEU A 130 18.16 9.90 6.13
C LEU A 130 17.63 9.23 4.85
N TYR A 131 16.34 9.39 4.54
CA TYR A 131 15.66 8.71 3.43
C TYR A 131 15.31 9.64 2.27
N SER A 132 15.53 10.95 2.41
CA SER A 132 15.10 11.95 1.43
C SER A 132 15.91 11.95 0.13
N ALA A 133 17.20 11.58 0.19
CA ALA A 133 18.04 11.57 -0.99
C ALA A 133 17.54 10.57 -2.05
N GLY A 134 17.19 11.06 -3.25
CA GLY A 134 16.65 10.26 -4.34
C GLY A 134 15.18 9.87 -4.16
N ALA A 135 14.46 10.55 -3.27
CA ALA A 135 13.03 10.34 -3.02
C ALA A 135 12.15 11.42 -3.66
N GLU A 136 12.72 12.26 -4.50
CA GLU A 136 11.99 13.27 -5.28
C GLU A 136 11.04 12.63 -6.30
N GLU A 137 11.31 11.38 -6.64
CA GLU A 137 10.48 10.53 -7.49
C GLU A 137 10.39 9.11 -6.93
N GLY A 138 9.27 8.45 -7.20
CA GLY A 138 9.08 7.09 -6.77
C GLY A 138 7.70 6.54 -7.08
N TYR A 139 7.28 5.59 -6.28
CA TYR A 139 5.95 5.01 -6.34
C TYR A 139 5.36 4.85 -4.94
N VAL A 140 4.05 4.69 -4.87
CA VAL A 140 3.35 4.54 -3.59
C VAL A 140 2.72 3.16 -3.51
N GLU A 141 2.98 2.47 -2.40
CA GLU A 141 2.27 1.26 -2.01
C GLU A 141 1.15 1.62 -1.03
N ILE A 142 -0.05 1.18 -1.32
CA ILE A 142 -1.22 1.30 -0.44
C ILE A 142 -1.58 -0.13 -0.03
N ILE A 143 -1.40 -0.47 1.25
CA ILE A 143 -1.48 -1.84 1.75
C ILE A 143 -2.59 -1.94 2.78
N ALA A 144 -3.60 -2.78 2.52
CA ALA A 144 -4.60 -3.13 3.52
C ALA A 144 -3.95 -4.01 4.59
N MET A 145 -3.89 -3.52 5.82
CA MET A 145 -3.26 -4.22 6.94
C MET A 145 -4.25 -5.06 7.76
N GLY A 146 -5.53 -4.74 7.67
CA GLY A 146 -6.60 -5.48 8.33
C GLY A 146 -7.83 -4.65 8.58
N SER A 147 -8.92 -5.36 8.88
CA SER A 147 -10.24 -4.81 9.15
C SER A 147 -10.62 -4.96 10.61
N ILE A 148 -11.22 -3.94 11.19
CA ILE A 148 -11.67 -3.89 12.57
C ILE A 148 -13.18 -3.66 12.59
N SER A 149 -13.91 -4.37 13.47
CA SER A 149 -15.34 -4.11 13.61
C SER A 149 -15.62 -2.65 13.96
N ALA A 150 -16.50 -2.01 13.21
CA ALA A 150 -16.91 -0.62 13.44
C ALA A 150 -17.57 -0.37 14.81
N THR A 151 -17.98 -1.46 15.49
CA THR A 151 -18.59 -1.41 16.83
C THR A 151 -17.60 -1.71 17.96
N SER A 152 -16.36 -2.09 17.63
CA SER A 152 -15.31 -2.26 18.63
C SER A 152 -14.87 -0.90 19.21
N ALA A 153 -14.18 -0.92 20.34
CA ALA A 153 -13.66 0.31 20.95
C ALA A 153 -12.78 1.14 20.00
N ILE A 154 -11.92 0.46 19.23
CA ILE A 154 -11.05 1.12 18.23
C ILE A 154 -11.90 1.64 17.06
N GLY A 155 -12.84 0.82 16.55
CA GLY A 155 -13.71 1.22 15.44
C GLY A 155 -14.64 2.40 15.78
N VAL A 156 -15.06 2.51 17.04
CA VAL A 156 -15.81 3.67 17.53
C VAL A 156 -14.91 4.90 17.66
N ALA A 157 -13.69 4.72 18.19
CA ALA A 157 -12.74 5.81 18.38
C ALA A 157 -12.19 6.38 17.06
N SER A 158 -12.18 5.59 15.98
CA SER A 158 -11.72 6.04 14.66
C SER A 158 -12.75 6.86 13.87
N LYS A 159 -14.01 6.91 14.34
CA LYS A 159 -15.04 7.71 13.67
C LYS A 159 -14.78 9.19 13.90
N HIS A 160 -14.71 9.93 12.81
CA HIS A 160 -14.73 11.38 12.88
C HIS A 160 -16.10 11.81 13.42
N THR A 161 -16.13 12.37 14.60
CA THR A 161 -17.25 13.20 14.97
C THR A 161 -17.00 14.53 14.27
N SER A 162 -17.78 14.84 13.23
CA SER A 162 -17.83 16.20 12.74
C SER A 162 -18.01 17.10 13.95
N ALA A 163 -16.98 17.85 14.28
CA ALA A 163 -17.13 18.96 15.19
C ALA A 163 -18.10 19.92 14.49
N GLY A 164 -19.33 19.92 14.96
CA GLY A 164 -20.37 20.82 14.50
C GLY A 164 -20.05 22.27 14.85
#